data_c545b1883df290622755eb9e83731956
#
_entry.id   c545b1883df290622755eb9e83731956
#
_cell.length_a   1.000
_cell.length_b   1.000
_cell.length_c   1.000
_cell.angle_alpha   90.00
_cell.angle_beta   90.00
_cell.angle_gamma   90.00
#
_symmetry.space_group_name_H-M   'P 1'
#
loop_
_entity.id
_entity.type
_entity.pdbx_description
1 polymer ?
#
loop_
_entity_poly.entity_id
_entity_poly.type
_entity_poly.pdbx_seq_one_letter_code
_entity_poly.pdbx_strand_id
1 'polypeptide(L)'
;KDFGRELALIKRREIVARRITQMLFQIGRMTKTIVFCADVDEAEAMRQLLVSLNSDLCKKDPRYVMRITGDDKEGKKQLDNFIDVDQQYPCVVTTSEMLSTGVDCKTCGLIVIDKEIGSMTEFKQIVGRGTRLRTDKGKWHFEILDFRNATQLFKDPEFDGDPEPPQGKQDP
;
A
#
# COMPACT_ATOMS: atom_id res chain seq x y z
N LYS A 1 -5.37 -5.69 31.95
CA LYS A 1 -6.48 -5.62 30.97
C LYS A 1 -6.00 -5.24 29.55
N ASP A 2 -4.95 -4.40 29.43
CA ASP A 2 -4.50 -3.91 28.12
C ASP A 2 -3.46 -4.82 27.44
N PHE A 3 -2.76 -5.65 28.20
CA PHE A 3 -1.69 -6.52 27.69
C PHE A 3 -2.19 -7.51 26.61
N GLY A 4 -3.33 -8.16 26.83
CA GLY A 4 -3.89 -9.09 25.83
C GLY A 4 -4.33 -8.40 24.53
N ARG A 5 -4.88 -7.20 24.64
CA ARG A 5 -5.28 -6.37 23.49
C ARG A 5 -4.06 -5.87 22.72
N GLU A 6 -3.06 -5.41 23.42
CA GLU A 6 -1.79 -4.94 22.84
C GLU A 6 -1.07 -6.07 22.10
N LEU A 7 -0.99 -7.26 22.70
CA LEU A 7 -0.42 -8.45 22.06
C LEU A 7 -1.18 -8.84 20.79
N ALA A 8 -2.52 -8.77 20.80
CA ALA A 8 -3.34 -9.06 19.64
C ALA A 8 -3.08 -8.06 18.49
N LEU A 9 -2.89 -6.78 18.79
CA LEU A 9 -2.54 -5.75 17.81
C LEU A 9 -1.15 -5.99 17.19
N ILE A 10 -0.17 -6.37 18.00
CA ILE A 10 1.18 -6.71 17.53
C ILE A 10 1.13 -7.90 16.57
N LYS A 11 0.44 -8.97 16.94
CA LYS A 11 0.28 -10.17 16.09
C LYS A 11 -0.44 -9.85 14.78
N ARG A 12 -1.49 -9.04 14.84
CA ARG A 12 -2.22 -8.61 13.66
C ARG A 12 -1.31 -7.85 12.70
N ARG A 13 -0.53 -6.92 13.21
CA ARG A 13 0.42 -6.13 12.42
C ARG A 13 1.48 -7.01 11.73
N GLU A 14 1.98 -8.02 12.42
CA GLU A 14 2.91 -9.00 11.85
C GLU A 14 2.28 -9.79 10.70
N ILE A 15 1.04 -10.22 10.84
CA ILE A 15 0.29 -10.94 9.79
C ILE A 15 0.13 -10.06 8.57
N VAL A 16 -0.24 -8.81 8.75
CA VAL A 16 -0.37 -7.82 7.66
C VAL A 16 0.95 -7.62 6.94
N ALA A 17 2.04 -7.38 7.68
CA ALA A 17 3.37 -7.18 7.10
C ALA A 17 3.86 -8.40 6.31
N ARG A 18 3.62 -9.61 6.81
CA ARG A 18 3.95 -10.87 6.10
C ARG A 18 3.13 -11.03 4.83
N ARG A 19 1.86 -10.69 4.87
CA ARG A 19 0.98 -10.78 3.69
C ARG A 19 1.40 -9.78 2.61
N ILE A 20 1.77 -8.56 2.98
CA ILE A 20 2.32 -7.55 2.05
C ILE A 20 3.59 -8.10 1.40
N THR A 21 4.51 -8.64 2.20
CA THR A 21 5.77 -9.21 1.71
C THR A 21 5.52 -10.37 0.74
N GLN A 22 4.60 -11.28 1.05
CA GLN A 22 4.22 -12.36 0.15
C GLN A 22 3.65 -11.85 -1.18
N MET A 23 2.80 -10.82 -1.13
CA MET A 23 2.24 -10.21 -2.33
C MET A 23 3.35 -9.61 -3.21
N LEU A 24 4.32 -8.93 -2.62
CA LEU A 24 5.46 -8.37 -3.34
C LEU A 24 6.32 -9.45 -4.00
N PHE A 25 6.52 -10.59 -3.34
CA PHE A 25 7.18 -11.73 -3.98
C PHE A 25 6.42 -12.29 -5.18
N GLN A 26 5.08 -12.20 -5.17
CA GLN A 26 4.25 -12.68 -6.28
C GLN A 26 4.21 -11.71 -7.47
N ILE A 27 4.06 -10.40 -7.19
CA ILE A 27 3.87 -9.38 -8.23
C ILE A 27 5.14 -8.67 -8.66
N GLY A 28 6.21 -8.78 -7.88
CA GLY A 28 7.51 -8.13 -8.09
C GLY A 28 7.89 -7.26 -6.90
N ARG A 29 9.07 -7.51 -6.36
CA ARG A 29 9.55 -6.86 -5.13
C ARG A 29 9.86 -5.38 -5.30
N MET A 30 10.06 -4.91 -6.54
CA MET A 30 10.25 -3.50 -6.87
C MET A 30 8.96 -2.79 -7.28
N THR A 31 7.81 -3.39 -7.03
CA THR A 31 6.52 -2.77 -7.28
C THR A 31 6.29 -1.61 -6.31
N LYS A 32 6.07 -0.42 -6.84
CA LYS A 32 5.72 0.76 -6.03
C LYS A 32 4.45 0.49 -5.22
N THR A 33 4.56 0.64 -3.91
CA THR A 33 3.54 0.22 -2.95
C THR A 33 3.25 1.34 -1.96
N ILE A 34 1.97 1.61 -1.72
CA ILE A 34 1.51 2.50 -0.65
C ILE A 34 0.77 1.67 0.39
N VAL A 35 1.17 1.76 1.65
CA VAL A 35 0.51 1.10 2.79
C VAL A 35 -0.14 2.17 3.65
N PHE A 36 -1.47 2.22 3.63
CA PHE A 36 -2.25 3.15 4.43
C PHE A 36 -2.50 2.57 5.81
N CYS A 37 -1.94 3.22 6.84
CA CYS A 37 -2.04 2.84 8.25
C CYS A 37 -2.95 3.79 9.02
N ALA A 38 -3.43 3.37 10.19
CA ALA A 38 -4.39 4.11 10.99
C ALA A 38 -3.87 5.47 11.48
N ASP A 39 -2.60 5.52 11.87
CA ASP A 39 -1.93 6.70 12.38
C ASP A 39 -0.41 6.63 12.13
N VAL A 40 0.31 7.66 12.59
CA VAL A 40 1.76 7.77 12.42
C VAL A 40 2.50 6.62 13.15
N ASP A 41 2.06 6.25 14.33
CA ASP A 41 2.70 5.19 15.12
C ASP A 41 2.53 3.83 14.44
N GLU A 42 1.35 3.55 13.90
CA GLU A 42 1.10 2.34 13.11
C GLU A 42 1.91 2.32 11.81
N ALA A 43 2.05 3.47 11.14
CA ALA A 43 2.88 3.58 9.94
C ALA A 43 4.36 3.29 10.24
N GLU A 44 4.87 3.78 11.38
CA GLU A 44 6.25 3.50 11.81
C GLU A 44 6.45 2.04 12.20
N ALA A 45 5.52 1.46 12.95
CA ALA A 45 5.61 0.06 13.35
C ALA A 45 5.53 -0.87 12.12
N MET A 46 4.68 -0.56 11.15
CA MET A 46 4.60 -1.30 9.90
C MET A 46 5.89 -1.18 9.07
N ARG A 47 6.46 0.02 8.99
CA ARG A 47 7.76 0.23 8.33
C ARG A 47 8.84 -0.66 8.92
N GLN A 48 8.96 -0.71 10.24
CA GLN A 48 9.97 -1.54 10.92
C GLN A 48 9.80 -3.03 10.61
N LEU A 49 8.57 -3.52 10.60
CA LEU A 49 8.29 -4.92 10.24
C LEU A 49 8.62 -5.23 8.79
N LEU A 50 8.26 -4.34 7.88
CA LEU A 50 8.56 -4.51 6.46
C LEU A 50 10.06 -4.44 6.18
N VAL A 51 10.80 -3.59 6.89
CA VAL A 51 12.27 -3.56 6.84
C VAL A 51 12.87 -4.89 7.29
N SER A 52 12.40 -5.45 8.40
CA SER A 52 12.84 -6.75 8.90
C SER A 52 12.59 -7.88 7.91
N LEU A 53 11.39 -7.92 7.34
CA LEU A 53 10.99 -8.97 6.39
C LEU A 53 11.65 -8.83 5.00
N ASN A 54 12.15 -7.65 4.68
CA ASN A 54 12.82 -7.33 3.42
C ASN A 54 14.26 -6.82 3.64
N SER A 55 14.94 -7.36 4.63
CA SER A 55 16.25 -6.89 5.06
C SER A 55 17.31 -6.99 3.95
N ASP A 56 17.21 -7.94 3.05
CA ASP A 56 18.08 -8.10 1.89
C ASP A 56 18.02 -6.88 0.96
N LEU A 57 16.85 -6.39 0.64
CA LEU A 57 16.67 -5.19 -0.20
C LEU A 57 16.98 -3.90 0.57
N CYS A 58 16.61 -3.83 1.85
CA CYS A 58 16.90 -2.67 2.69
C CYS A 58 18.41 -2.48 2.95
N LYS A 59 19.19 -3.55 2.93
CA LYS A 59 20.67 -3.47 2.98
C LYS A 59 21.26 -2.90 1.69
N LYS A 60 20.66 -3.18 0.55
CA LYS A 60 21.08 -2.61 -0.74
C LYS A 60 20.77 -1.13 -0.84
N ASP A 61 19.57 -0.74 -0.44
CA ASP A 61 19.15 0.66 -0.35
C ASP A 61 18.16 0.84 0.82
N PRO A 62 18.53 1.60 1.86
CA PRO A 62 17.67 1.82 3.03
C PRO A 62 16.35 2.51 2.68
N ARG A 63 16.25 3.16 1.52
CA ARG A 63 15.01 3.81 1.05
C ARG A 63 13.99 2.81 0.49
N TYR A 64 14.31 1.52 0.43
CA TYR A 64 13.37 0.52 -0.08
C TYR A 64 12.02 0.57 0.65
N VAL A 65 12.04 0.68 1.98
CA VAL A 65 10.84 0.93 2.79
C VAL A 65 11.01 2.24 3.55
N MET A 66 10.11 3.18 3.34
CA MET A 66 10.12 4.46 4.04
C MET A 66 8.74 4.83 4.59
N ARG A 67 8.72 5.49 5.74
CA ARG A 67 7.52 6.18 6.23
C ARG A 67 7.49 7.58 5.64
N ILE A 68 6.36 7.96 5.09
CA ILE A 68 6.10 9.32 4.63
C ILE A 68 4.84 9.83 5.32
N THR A 69 5.02 10.63 6.35
CA THR A 69 3.95 11.23 7.17
C THR A 69 4.19 12.71 7.35
N GLY A 70 3.15 13.44 7.78
CA GLY A 70 3.21 14.89 7.86
C GLY A 70 4.20 15.47 8.87
N ASP A 71 4.54 14.70 9.89
CA ASP A 71 5.48 15.04 10.94
C ASP A 71 6.94 14.73 10.58
N ASP A 72 7.17 13.97 9.51
CA ASP A 72 8.47 13.46 9.11
C ASP A 72 9.06 14.30 7.96
N LYS A 73 10.01 15.17 8.28
CA LYS A 73 10.68 16.03 7.29
C LYS A 73 11.50 15.20 6.27
N GLU A 74 12.16 14.15 6.72
CA GLU A 74 12.95 13.30 5.81
C GLU A 74 12.04 12.51 4.86
N GLY A 75 10.96 11.93 5.38
CA GLY A 75 9.97 11.26 4.55
C GLY A 75 9.39 12.18 3.49
N LYS A 76 9.06 13.43 3.85
CA LYS A 76 8.57 14.43 2.88
C LYS A 76 9.54 14.72 1.74
N LYS A 77 10.83 14.78 2.03
CA LYS A 77 11.86 14.97 0.98
C LYS A 77 11.88 13.81 -0.02
N GLN A 78 11.56 12.61 0.44
CA GLN A 78 11.53 11.42 -0.40
C GLN A 78 10.21 11.24 -1.17
N LEU A 79 9.20 12.07 -0.89
CA LEU A 79 7.91 11.99 -1.58
C LEU A 79 8.07 12.23 -3.09
N ASP A 80 8.83 13.23 -3.48
CA ASP A 80 9.08 13.55 -4.88
C ASP A 80 9.76 12.38 -5.62
N ASN A 81 10.71 11.71 -4.96
CA ASN A 81 11.34 10.51 -5.50
C ASN A 81 10.36 9.34 -5.63
N PHE A 82 9.44 9.19 -4.68
CA PHE A 82 8.43 8.14 -4.73
C PHE A 82 7.46 8.31 -5.90
N ILE A 83 7.03 9.52 -6.18
CA ILE A 83 6.11 9.82 -7.29
C ILE A 83 6.80 9.92 -8.64
N ASP A 84 8.13 10.09 -8.67
CA ASP A 84 8.90 10.14 -9.91
C ASP A 84 8.94 8.75 -10.57
N VAL A 85 8.49 8.70 -11.82
CA VAL A 85 8.40 7.45 -12.58
C VAL A 85 9.77 6.86 -12.93
N ASP A 86 10.82 7.66 -12.90
CA ASP A 86 12.19 7.25 -13.22
C ASP A 86 13.02 6.89 -11.99
N GLN A 87 12.48 7.09 -10.79
CA GLN A 87 13.11 6.72 -9.53
C GLN A 87 12.56 5.40 -8.99
N GLN A 88 13.43 4.44 -8.67
CA GLN A 88 13.03 3.17 -8.07
C GLN A 88 12.73 3.27 -6.57
N TYR A 89 13.39 4.20 -5.88
CA TYR A 89 13.31 4.36 -4.43
C TYR A 89 12.74 5.73 -4.04
N PRO A 90 11.92 5.80 -3.00
CA PRO A 90 11.36 4.71 -2.20
C PRO A 90 10.50 3.76 -3.01
N CYS A 91 10.46 2.49 -2.63
CA CYS A 91 9.63 1.47 -3.28
C CYS A 91 8.34 1.20 -2.50
N VAL A 92 8.46 0.93 -1.20
CA VAL A 92 7.34 0.69 -0.30
C VAL A 92 7.23 1.84 0.70
N VAL A 93 6.09 2.51 0.69
CA VAL A 93 5.83 3.67 1.55
C VAL A 93 4.71 3.35 2.52
N THR A 94 4.98 3.50 3.83
CA THR A 94 3.96 3.49 4.85
C THR A 94 3.53 4.92 5.18
N THR A 95 2.25 5.12 5.37
CA THR A 95 1.69 6.45 5.58
C THR A 95 0.43 6.43 6.46
N SER A 96 0.06 7.57 6.96
CA SER A 96 -1.23 7.85 7.56
C SER A 96 -2.08 8.73 6.63
N GLU A 97 -3.01 9.50 7.14
CA GLU A 97 -3.98 10.27 6.34
C GLU A 97 -3.38 11.27 5.34
N MET A 98 -2.18 11.80 5.59
CA MET A 98 -1.64 12.91 4.80
C MET A 98 -1.40 12.61 3.32
N LEU A 99 -1.10 11.37 2.96
CA LEU A 99 -0.91 10.98 1.56
C LEU A 99 -2.24 10.64 0.87
N SER A 100 -3.35 10.62 1.58
CA SER A 100 -4.67 10.44 0.96
C SER A 100 -5.09 11.65 0.12
N THR A 101 -4.46 12.81 0.33
CA THR A 101 -4.73 14.03 -0.45
C THR A 101 -3.49 14.45 -1.24
N GLY A 102 -3.58 14.56 -2.56
CA GLY A 102 -2.61 15.25 -3.42
C GLY A 102 -1.42 14.46 -3.95
N VAL A 103 -1.19 13.21 -3.55
CA VAL A 103 -0.10 12.39 -4.09
C VAL A 103 -0.57 11.59 -5.31
N ASP A 104 0.07 11.83 -6.43
CA ASP A 104 -0.19 11.13 -7.69
C ASP A 104 0.99 10.23 -8.06
N CYS A 105 0.93 8.97 -7.68
CA CYS A 105 1.95 7.98 -8.05
C CYS A 105 1.47 7.14 -9.24
N LYS A 106 1.82 7.56 -10.44
CA LYS A 106 1.41 6.90 -11.68
C LYS A 106 1.96 5.49 -11.86
N THR A 107 3.04 5.16 -11.15
CA THR A 107 3.67 3.83 -11.19
C THR A 107 3.29 2.93 -10.02
N CYS A 108 2.40 3.39 -9.14
CA CYS A 108 1.93 2.59 -8.01
C CYS A 108 1.22 1.32 -8.51
N GLY A 109 1.74 0.15 -8.11
CA GLY A 109 1.20 -1.14 -8.52
C GLY A 109 0.54 -1.93 -7.40
N LEU A 110 0.71 -1.50 -6.14
CA LEU A 110 0.08 -2.12 -4.98
C LEU A 110 -0.39 -1.05 -4.01
N ILE A 111 -1.67 -1.12 -3.65
CA ILE A 111 -2.27 -0.30 -2.60
C ILE A 111 -2.71 -1.22 -1.47
N VAL A 112 -2.23 -0.96 -0.27
CA VAL A 112 -2.60 -1.70 0.93
C VAL A 112 -3.44 -0.82 1.84
N ILE A 113 -4.61 -1.29 2.20
CA ILE A 113 -5.55 -0.60 3.07
C ILE A 113 -5.53 -1.29 4.43
N ASP A 114 -4.86 -0.68 5.39
CA ASP A 114 -4.80 -1.10 6.78
C ASP A 114 -5.22 0.02 7.73
N LYS A 115 -6.26 0.74 7.33
CA LYS A 115 -6.94 1.74 8.15
C LYS A 115 -8.44 1.68 7.92
N GLU A 116 -9.22 2.08 8.91
CA GLU A 116 -10.65 2.28 8.72
C GLU A 116 -10.91 3.47 7.80
N ILE A 117 -11.79 3.27 6.83
CA ILE A 117 -12.16 4.29 5.86
C ILE A 117 -13.56 4.78 6.19
N GLY A 118 -13.68 6.09 6.44
CA GLY A 118 -14.90 6.70 6.94
C GLY A 118 -15.87 7.17 5.87
N SER A 119 -15.44 7.26 4.59
CA SER A 119 -16.30 7.80 3.52
C SER A 119 -15.93 7.23 2.15
N MET A 120 -16.92 7.24 1.24
CA MET A 120 -16.70 6.90 -0.17
C MET A 120 -15.68 7.83 -0.83
N THR A 121 -15.67 9.11 -0.48
CA THR A 121 -14.70 10.08 -1.00
C THR A 121 -13.27 9.71 -0.62
N GLU A 122 -13.02 9.38 0.64
CA GLU A 122 -11.70 8.91 1.11
C GLU A 122 -11.29 7.62 0.40
N PHE A 123 -12.20 6.66 0.27
CA PHE A 123 -11.94 5.41 -0.45
C PHE A 123 -11.53 5.66 -1.89
N LYS A 124 -12.26 6.49 -2.62
CA LYS A 124 -11.93 6.86 -4.01
C LYS A 124 -10.59 7.57 -4.14
N GLN A 125 -10.24 8.42 -3.19
CA GLN A 125 -8.94 9.10 -3.16
C GLN A 125 -7.80 8.10 -2.98
N ILE A 126 -7.94 7.14 -2.09
CA ILE A 126 -6.94 6.09 -1.84
C ILE A 126 -6.79 5.20 -3.06
N VAL A 127 -7.87 4.65 -3.58
CA VAL A 127 -7.86 3.73 -4.72
C VAL A 127 -7.41 4.44 -6.00
N GLY A 128 -7.80 5.71 -6.15
CA GLY A 128 -7.40 6.54 -7.30
C GLY A 128 -5.88 6.66 -7.50
N ARG A 129 -5.07 6.40 -6.46
CA ARG A 129 -3.60 6.37 -6.58
C ARG A 129 -3.11 5.26 -7.52
N GLY A 130 -3.81 4.13 -7.56
CA GLY A 130 -3.46 2.99 -8.40
C GLY A 130 -4.13 2.95 -9.77
N THR A 131 -5.13 3.78 -10.03
CA THR A 131 -5.96 3.66 -11.25
C THR A 131 -5.31 4.21 -12.52
N ARG A 132 -4.24 4.98 -12.42
CA ARG A 132 -3.55 5.53 -13.59
C ARG A 132 -2.60 4.51 -14.19
N LEU A 133 -2.89 4.12 -15.43
CA LEU A 133 -2.06 3.18 -16.18
C LEU A 133 -0.86 3.89 -16.82
N ARG A 134 0.27 3.24 -16.77
CA ARG A 134 1.50 3.66 -17.43
C ARG A 134 2.08 2.48 -18.23
N THR A 135 1.58 2.31 -19.44
CA THR A 135 1.98 1.22 -20.34
C THR A 135 3.44 1.30 -20.75
N ASP A 136 4.00 2.50 -20.87
CA ASP A 136 5.42 2.76 -21.10
C ASP A 136 6.35 2.29 -19.97
N LYS A 137 5.82 2.16 -18.75
CA LYS A 137 6.52 1.61 -17.57
C LYS A 137 6.05 0.21 -17.17
N GLY A 138 5.29 -0.46 -18.04
CA GLY A 138 4.79 -1.83 -17.80
C GLY A 138 3.64 -1.93 -16.81
N LYS A 139 3.00 -0.81 -16.46
CA LYS A 139 1.84 -0.83 -15.56
C LYS A 139 0.54 -0.98 -16.36
N TRP A 140 0.03 -2.20 -16.38
CA TRP A 140 -1.24 -2.55 -17.03
C TRP A 140 -2.42 -2.62 -16.06
N HIS A 141 -2.15 -2.91 -14.78
CA HIS A 141 -3.11 -3.01 -13.69
C HIS A 141 -2.44 -2.70 -12.37
N PHE A 142 -3.22 -2.63 -11.31
CA PHE A 142 -2.73 -2.53 -9.95
C PHE A 142 -3.49 -3.51 -9.06
N GLU A 143 -2.89 -3.86 -7.93
CA GLU A 143 -3.47 -4.74 -6.92
C GLU A 143 -3.91 -3.93 -5.70
N ILE A 144 -4.99 -4.34 -5.08
CA ILE A 144 -5.45 -3.83 -3.78
C ILE A 144 -5.40 -4.96 -2.76
N LEU A 145 -4.73 -4.72 -1.66
CA LEU A 145 -4.70 -5.60 -0.50
C LEU A 145 -5.45 -4.92 0.64
N ASP A 146 -6.66 -5.38 0.91
CA ASP A 146 -7.61 -4.72 1.79
C ASP A 146 -7.81 -5.53 3.08
N PHE A 147 -7.24 -5.03 4.18
CA PHE A 147 -7.36 -5.64 5.50
C PHE A 147 -8.51 -5.09 6.35
N ARG A 148 -9.30 -4.15 5.81
CA ARG A 148 -10.39 -3.48 6.52
C ARG A 148 -11.74 -3.63 5.85
N ASN A 149 -11.80 -4.46 4.81
CA ASN A 149 -13.01 -4.72 4.04
C ASN A 149 -13.64 -3.44 3.41
N ALA A 150 -12.82 -2.46 3.11
CA ALA A 150 -13.25 -1.19 2.54
C ALA A 150 -13.83 -1.36 1.14
N THR A 151 -13.24 -2.23 0.33
CA THR A 151 -13.72 -2.52 -1.03
C THR A 151 -15.14 -3.09 -1.06
N GLN A 152 -15.56 -3.81 -0.02
CA GLN A 152 -16.94 -4.30 0.12
C GLN A 152 -17.90 -3.22 0.63
N LEU A 153 -17.43 -2.35 1.56
CA LEU A 153 -18.23 -1.30 2.15
C LEU A 153 -18.55 -0.19 1.15
N PHE A 154 -17.64 0.08 0.22
CA PHE A 154 -17.71 1.19 -0.73
C PHE A 154 -17.84 0.72 -2.18
N LYS A 155 -18.62 -0.32 -2.43
CA LYS A 155 -18.93 -0.75 -3.79
C LYS A 155 -19.68 0.35 -4.54
N ASP A 156 -19.16 0.69 -5.71
CA ASP A 156 -19.77 1.66 -6.60
C ASP A 156 -19.63 1.17 -8.05
N PRO A 157 -20.73 0.74 -8.71
CA PRO A 157 -20.67 0.19 -10.06
C PRO A 157 -20.07 1.14 -11.09
N GLU A 158 -20.25 2.45 -10.93
CA GLU A 158 -19.67 3.44 -11.86
C GLU A 158 -18.15 3.57 -11.68
N PHE A 159 -17.65 3.30 -10.48
CA PHE A 159 -16.22 3.37 -10.16
C PHE A 159 -15.52 2.03 -10.36
N ASP A 160 -16.18 0.94 -9.94
CA ASP A 160 -15.61 -0.41 -9.97
C ASP A 160 -15.72 -1.07 -11.36
N GLY A 161 -16.58 -0.54 -12.22
CA GLY A 161 -16.94 -1.16 -13.50
C GLY A 161 -17.84 -2.38 -13.33
N ASP A 162 -18.19 -3.01 -14.44
CA ASP A 162 -18.95 -4.24 -14.43
C ASP A 162 -18.06 -5.39 -13.91
N PRO A 163 -18.63 -6.30 -13.07
CA PRO A 163 -17.88 -7.47 -12.63
C PRO A 163 -17.44 -8.31 -13.82
N GLU A 164 -16.16 -8.62 -13.91
CA GLU A 164 -15.71 -9.59 -14.92
C GLU A 164 -16.43 -10.93 -14.69
N PRO A 165 -16.98 -11.54 -15.73
CA PRO A 165 -17.56 -12.86 -15.59
C PRO A 165 -16.50 -13.85 -15.08
N PRO A 166 -16.86 -14.78 -14.17
CA PRO A 166 -15.92 -15.75 -13.67
C PRO A 166 -15.28 -16.47 -14.86
N GLN A 167 -13.97 -16.43 -14.95
CA GLN A 167 -13.23 -17.18 -15.95
C GLN A 167 -13.61 -18.66 -15.78
N GLY A 168 -14.38 -19.17 -16.71
CA GLY A 168 -14.76 -20.56 -16.72
C GLY A 168 -13.51 -21.42 -16.66
N LYS A 169 -13.44 -22.33 -15.70
CA LYS A 169 -12.47 -23.41 -15.73
C LYS A 169 -12.60 -24.04 -17.12
N GLN A 170 -11.56 -23.89 -17.94
CA GLN A 170 -11.43 -24.76 -19.09
C GLN A 170 -11.19 -26.14 -18.52
N ASP A 171 -12.22 -26.95 -18.51
CA ASP A 171 -12.08 -28.38 -18.29
C ASP A 171 -11.18 -28.93 -19.39
N PRO A 172 -10.26 -29.80 -19.04
CA PRO A 172 -9.33 -30.41 -19.99
C PRO A 172 -10.03 -31.28 -21.02
#